data_624d7d6c608309009037d2a5070066b1
#
_entry.id   624d7d6c608309009037d2a5070066b1
#
_cell.length_a   1.000
_cell.length_b   1.000
_cell.length_c   1.000
_cell.angle_alpha   90.00
_cell.angle_beta   90.00
_cell.angle_gamma   90.00
#
_symmetry.space_group_name_H-M   'P 1'
#
loop_
_entity.id
_entity.type
_entity.pdbx_description
1 polymer ?
#
loop_
_entity_poly.entity_id
_entity_poly.type
_entity_poly.pdbx_seq_one_letter_code
_entity_poly.pdbx_strand_id
1 'polypeptide(L)'
;MNSPGWAIESKDEDDVIYCKTLPQIGKVFKYEGVIEMDPESLNNKLFFNVDKSTEWNRNLLEAKVIQQINKQTNIAYFILKKEFIVQNRDFVHLRTFRKRGNSFFVSSFSVQHPDMPPAPSYTRAEHKFCTYYIQPLKDDPRKSYLIWLMQVNFHGWIPQNVVDLVVSIGMLRHINDLRSLARKP
;
A
#
# COMPACT_ATOMS: atom_id res chain seq x y z
N MET A 1 2.94 7.73 19.68
CA MET A 1 2.09 7.17 20.76
C MET A 1 1.85 5.70 20.44
N ASN A 2 2.27 4.78 21.30
CA ASN A 2 2.00 3.36 21.08
C ASN A 2 0.49 3.10 21.19
N SER A 3 -0.17 2.83 20.08
CA SER A 3 -1.55 2.34 20.10
C SER A 3 -1.59 1.00 20.82
N PRO A 4 -2.44 0.79 21.84
CA PRO A 4 -2.43 -0.43 22.62
C PRO A 4 -2.65 -1.67 21.74
N GLY A 5 -1.81 -2.68 21.94
CA GLY A 5 -1.87 -3.97 21.24
C GLY A 5 -1.18 -4.03 19.90
N TRP A 6 -0.40 -3.02 19.49
CA TRP A 6 0.50 -3.08 18.34
C TRP A 6 1.93 -3.37 18.79
N ALA A 7 2.59 -4.33 18.16
CA ALA A 7 4.01 -4.63 18.35
C ALA A 7 4.84 -3.95 17.25
N ILE A 8 6.09 -3.64 17.55
CA ILE A 8 7.04 -3.19 16.51
C ILE A 8 7.46 -4.43 15.71
N GLU A 9 7.27 -4.36 14.40
CA GLU A 9 7.71 -5.39 13.46
C GLU A 9 9.08 -5.06 12.89
N SER A 10 9.28 -3.80 12.50
CA SER A 10 10.54 -3.32 11.92
C SER A 10 10.72 -1.84 12.20
N LYS A 11 11.98 -1.41 12.25
CA LYS A 11 12.34 0.01 12.42
C LYS A 11 13.50 0.34 11.48
N ASP A 12 13.40 1.50 10.80
CA ASP A 12 14.45 2.07 9.96
C ASP A 12 14.48 3.59 10.19
N GLU A 13 15.56 4.09 10.78
CA GLU A 13 15.68 5.47 11.25
C GLU A 13 14.49 5.87 12.14
N ASP A 14 13.66 6.82 11.67
CA ASP A 14 12.47 7.30 12.37
C ASP A 14 11.18 6.56 11.96
N ASP A 15 11.26 5.69 10.94
CA ASP A 15 10.12 4.95 10.45
C ASP A 15 9.94 3.63 11.19
N VAL A 16 8.72 3.37 11.63
CA VAL A 16 8.37 2.15 12.35
C VAL A 16 7.20 1.47 11.65
N ILE A 17 7.40 0.19 11.35
CA ILE A 17 6.32 -0.70 10.94
C ILE A 17 5.83 -1.43 12.18
N TYR A 18 4.56 -1.32 12.45
CA TYR A 18 3.88 -2.02 13.53
C TYR A 18 3.11 -3.22 12.97
N CYS A 19 2.89 -4.22 13.81
CA CYS A 19 2.02 -5.34 13.47
C CYS A 19 1.07 -5.68 14.61
N LYS A 20 -0.05 -6.33 14.24
CA LYS A 20 -1.02 -6.91 15.16
C LYS A 20 -1.71 -8.08 14.50
N THR A 21 -1.83 -9.19 15.22
CA THR A 21 -2.64 -10.32 14.75
C THR A 21 -4.09 -10.13 15.18
N LEU A 22 -5.00 -10.12 14.22
CA LEU A 22 -6.44 -10.01 14.45
C LEU A 22 -7.10 -11.37 14.18
N PRO A 23 -8.03 -11.83 15.05
CA PRO A 23 -8.80 -13.05 14.80
C PRO A 23 -9.46 -13.03 13.43
N GLN A 24 -9.45 -14.14 12.70
CA GLN A 24 -10.08 -14.35 11.37
C GLN A 24 -9.48 -13.50 10.23
N ILE A 25 -8.70 -12.45 10.52
CA ILE A 25 -8.07 -11.58 9.53
C ILE A 25 -6.62 -12.00 9.28
N GLY A 26 -5.89 -12.34 10.35
CA GLY A 26 -4.47 -12.63 10.30
C GLY A 26 -3.61 -11.44 10.74
N LYS A 27 -2.33 -11.47 10.37
CA LYS A 27 -1.37 -10.42 10.71
C LYS A 27 -1.61 -9.17 9.87
N VAL A 28 -1.86 -8.06 10.53
CA VAL A 28 -2.04 -6.72 9.96
C VAL A 28 -0.79 -5.90 10.21
N PHE A 29 -0.33 -5.19 9.20
CA PHE A 29 0.78 -4.26 9.28
C PHE A 29 0.27 -2.83 9.25
N LYS A 30 0.94 -1.96 9.99
CA LYS A 30 0.64 -0.53 10.08
C LYS A 30 1.90 0.30 9.97
N TYR A 31 1.83 1.34 9.15
CA TYR A 31 2.74 2.48 9.17
C TYR A 31 1.97 3.74 9.57
N GLU A 32 2.60 4.65 10.29
CA GLU A 32 2.10 6.00 10.52
C GLU A 32 3.27 6.99 10.55
N GLY A 33 3.12 8.11 9.84
CA GLY A 33 4.18 9.11 9.74
C GLY A 33 3.83 10.28 8.84
N VAL A 34 4.77 11.21 8.72
CA VAL A 34 4.62 12.44 7.93
C VAL A 34 5.19 12.25 6.53
N ILE A 35 4.44 12.71 5.53
CA ILE A 35 4.87 12.83 4.13
C ILE A 35 4.86 14.33 3.78
N GLU A 36 5.94 14.82 3.21
CA GLU A 36 6.11 16.22 2.80
C GLU A 36 5.38 16.54 1.48
N MET A 37 4.10 16.22 1.45
CA MET A 37 3.19 16.41 0.33
C MET A 37 1.80 16.68 0.90
N ASP A 38 1.05 17.63 0.32
CA ASP A 38 -0.32 17.90 0.75
C ASP A 38 -1.25 16.70 0.49
N PRO A 39 -2.37 16.58 1.23
CA PRO A 39 -3.25 15.42 1.15
C PRO A 39 -3.84 15.17 -0.23
N GLU A 40 -4.14 16.21 -1.00
CA GLU A 40 -4.72 16.06 -2.34
C GLU A 40 -3.70 15.53 -3.33
N SER A 41 -2.49 16.09 -3.32
CA SER A 41 -1.37 15.62 -4.13
C SER A 41 -1.02 14.17 -3.79
N LEU A 42 -0.97 13.81 -2.50
CA LEU A 42 -0.70 12.45 -2.06
C LEU A 42 -1.81 11.47 -2.51
N ASN A 43 -3.09 11.87 -2.36
CA ASN A 43 -4.21 11.09 -2.87
C ASN A 43 -4.12 10.90 -4.40
N ASN A 44 -3.76 11.95 -5.14
CA ASN A 44 -3.57 11.87 -6.58
C ASN A 44 -2.49 10.83 -6.97
N LYS A 45 -1.38 10.79 -6.24
CA LYS A 45 -0.32 9.78 -6.47
C LYS A 45 -0.78 8.37 -6.14
N LEU A 46 -1.51 8.18 -5.03
CA LEU A 46 -1.90 6.87 -4.54
C LEU A 46 -3.15 6.31 -5.25
N PHE A 47 -4.05 7.15 -5.76
CA PHE A 47 -5.30 6.70 -6.38
C PHE A 47 -5.40 6.99 -7.88
N PHE A 48 -5.22 8.24 -8.32
CA PHE A 48 -5.49 8.62 -9.71
C PHE A 48 -4.36 8.27 -10.68
N ASN A 49 -3.11 8.42 -10.26
CA ASN A 49 -1.94 8.24 -11.12
C ASN A 49 -1.34 6.83 -11.03
N VAL A 50 -2.20 5.80 -10.98
CA VAL A 50 -1.76 4.39 -10.85
C VAL A 50 -0.83 3.98 -11.97
N ASP A 51 -1.16 4.32 -13.22
CA ASP A 51 -0.38 3.93 -14.40
C ASP A 51 1.05 4.53 -14.40
N LYS A 52 1.27 5.59 -13.61
CA LYS A 52 2.58 6.21 -13.39
C LYS A 52 3.28 5.74 -12.11
N SER A 53 2.68 4.80 -11.37
CA SER A 53 3.24 4.36 -10.07
C SER A 53 4.60 3.68 -10.24
N THR A 54 4.88 3.04 -11.36
CA THR A 54 6.17 2.39 -11.62
C THR A 54 7.33 3.38 -11.79
N GLU A 55 7.05 4.66 -12.08
CA GLU A 55 8.06 5.71 -12.23
C GLU A 55 8.71 6.10 -10.88
N TRP A 56 7.99 5.86 -9.78
CA TRP A 56 8.46 6.26 -8.46
C TRP A 56 8.46 5.13 -7.43
N ASN A 57 7.56 4.15 -7.52
CA ASN A 57 7.46 3.03 -6.58
C ASN A 57 8.34 1.86 -7.05
N ARG A 58 9.51 1.73 -6.46
CA ARG A 58 10.51 0.71 -6.83
C ARG A 58 10.05 -0.73 -6.56
N ASN A 59 8.98 -0.94 -5.80
CA ASN A 59 8.43 -2.28 -5.58
C ASN A 59 7.66 -2.81 -6.80
N LEU A 60 7.24 -1.95 -7.73
CA LEU A 60 6.36 -2.31 -8.83
C LEU A 60 7.13 -2.62 -10.13
N LEU A 61 6.71 -3.67 -10.84
CA LEU A 61 7.04 -3.94 -12.22
C LEU A 61 5.99 -3.35 -13.18
N GLU A 62 4.72 -3.46 -12.78
CA GLU A 62 3.59 -2.98 -13.57
C GLU A 62 2.50 -2.45 -12.64
N ALA A 63 1.80 -1.41 -13.07
CA ALA A 63 0.60 -0.90 -12.44
C ALA A 63 -0.29 -0.29 -13.53
N LYS A 64 -1.56 -0.67 -13.57
CA LYS A 64 -2.53 -0.12 -14.53
C LYS A 64 -3.96 -0.20 -14.01
N VAL A 65 -4.77 0.77 -14.39
CA VAL A 65 -6.23 0.67 -14.23
C VAL A 65 -6.78 -0.20 -15.35
N ILE A 66 -7.49 -1.27 -14.99
CA ILE A 66 -8.09 -2.21 -15.97
C ILE A 66 -9.58 -1.94 -16.17
N GLN A 67 -10.25 -1.35 -15.17
CA GLN A 67 -11.66 -0.98 -15.29
C GLN A 67 -11.96 0.26 -14.43
N GLN A 68 -12.54 1.29 -15.02
CA GLN A 68 -13.10 2.44 -14.29
C GLN A 68 -14.57 2.17 -14.02
N ILE A 69 -14.98 2.08 -12.75
CA ILE A 69 -16.38 1.85 -12.34
C ILE A 69 -17.10 3.19 -12.21
N ASN A 70 -16.48 4.14 -11.53
CA ASN A 70 -16.96 5.52 -11.42
C ASN A 70 -15.78 6.43 -11.02
N LYS A 71 -16.03 7.75 -10.84
CA LYS A 71 -14.97 8.73 -10.50
C LYS A 71 -14.16 8.39 -9.25
N GLN A 72 -14.72 7.59 -8.34
CA GLN A 72 -14.13 7.27 -7.03
C GLN A 72 -13.77 5.79 -6.87
N THR A 73 -14.01 4.96 -7.88
CA THR A 73 -13.85 3.51 -7.77
C THR A 73 -13.35 2.94 -9.09
N ASN A 74 -12.27 2.17 -9.03
CA ASN A 74 -11.71 1.47 -10.18
C ASN A 74 -11.21 0.08 -9.78
N ILE A 75 -10.93 -0.75 -10.78
CA ILE A 75 -10.18 -1.98 -10.62
C ILE A 75 -8.82 -1.77 -11.26
N ALA A 76 -7.76 -2.09 -10.52
CA ALA A 76 -6.39 -1.93 -10.97
C ALA A 76 -5.60 -3.23 -10.78
N TYR A 77 -4.66 -3.43 -11.70
CA TYR A 77 -3.73 -4.55 -11.72
C TYR A 77 -2.35 -4.08 -11.34
N PHE A 78 -1.63 -4.89 -10.54
CA PHE A 78 -0.28 -4.60 -10.08
C PHE A 78 0.57 -5.85 -10.18
N ILE A 79 1.86 -5.68 -10.53
CA ILE A 79 2.88 -6.70 -10.38
C ILE A 79 3.96 -6.17 -9.44
N LEU A 80 4.15 -6.86 -8.31
CA LEU A 80 5.27 -6.61 -7.42
C LEU A 80 6.52 -7.37 -7.89
N LYS A 81 7.65 -6.71 -7.78
CA LYS A 81 8.96 -7.32 -7.99
C LYS A 81 9.23 -8.41 -6.96
N LYS A 82 10.00 -9.41 -7.36
CA LYS A 82 10.53 -10.40 -6.45
C LYS A 82 11.34 -9.74 -5.33
N GLU A 83 11.23 -10.29 -4.14
CA GLU A 83 12.03 -9.89 -2.98
C GLU A 83 12.53 -11.14 -2.26
N PHE A 84 13.85 -11.27 -2.08
CA PHE A 84 14.49 -12.48 -1.55
C PHE A 84 14.05 -13.75 -2.30
N ILE A 85 13.49 -14.72 -1.57
CA ILE A 85 12.96 -15.99 -2.13
C ILE A 85 11.52 -15.87 -2.64
N VAL A 86 10.85 -14.75 -2.36
CA VAL A 86 9.46 -14.51 -2.80
C VAL A 86 9.49 -14.00 -4.25
N GLN A 87 9.06 -14.85 -5.17
CA GLN A 87 8.97 -14.52 -6.60
C GLN A 87 7.94 -13.42 -6.82
N ASN A 88 7.90 -12.86 -8.04
CA ASN A 88 6.93 -11.82 -8.41
C ASN A 88 5.51 -12.25 -8.04
N ARG A 89 4.74 -11.29 -7.52
CA ARG A 89 3.33 -11.43 -7.17
C ARG A 89 2.50 -10.45 -7.97
N ASP A 90 1.36 -10.93 -8.47
CA ASP A 90 0.39 -10.03 -9.08
C ASP A 90 -0.86 -9.87 -8.20
N PHE A 91 -1.53 -8.75 -8.37
CA PHE A 91 -2.74 -8.39 -7.64
C PHE A 91 -3.77 -7.77 -8.57
N VAL A 92 -5.03 -8.08 -8.33
CA VAL A 92 -6.17 -7.36 -8.90
C VAL A 92 -6.95 -6.76 -7.75
N HIS A 93 -7.05 -5.45 -7.70
CA HIS A 93 -7.68 -4.73 -6.61
C HIS A 93 -8.89 -3.93 -7.06
N LEU A 94 -10.02 -4.09 -6.39
CA LEU A 94 -11.05 -3.07 -6.34
C LEU A 94 -10.56 -1.97 -5.41
N ARG A 95 -10.52 -0.74 -5.91
CA ARG A 95 -10.00 0.41 -5.21
C ARG A 95 -11.03 1.52 -5.17
N THR A 96 -11.13 2.18 -4.04
CA THR A 96 -12.01 3.35 -3.86
C THR A 96 -11.34 4.41 -3.03
N PHE A 97 -11.68 5.68 -3.26
CA PHE A 97 -11.33 6.74 -2.33
C PHE A 97 -12.57 7.50 -1.86
N ARG A 98 -12.45 8.14 -0.70
CA ARG A 98 -13.44 9.05 -0.14
C ARG A 98 -12.73 10.26 0.44
N LYS A 99 -13.31 11.45 0.17
CA LYS A 99 -12.87 12.71 0.77
C LYS A 99 -13.84 13.09 1.90
N ARG A 100 -13.29 13.44 3.06
CA ARG A 100 -14.05 13.99 4.19
C ARG A 100 -13.32 15.21 4.74
N GLY A 101 -13.88 16.40 4.50
CA GLY A 101 -13.14 17.64 4.73
C GLY A 101 -11.86 17.67 3.89
N ASN A 102 -10.73 17.88 4.54
CA ASN A 102 -9.40 17.90 3.89
C ASN A 102 -8.67 16.54 4.00
N SER A 103 -9.34 15.50 4.50
CA SER A 103 -8.78 14.16 4.63
C SER A 103 -9.28 13.22 3.55
N PHE A 104 -8.45 12.21 3.21
CA PHE A 104 -8.78 11.19 2.22
C PHE A 104 -8.64 9.79 2.82
N PHE A 105 -9.51 8.89 2.39
CA PHE A 105 -9.43 7.46 2.62
C PHE A 105 -9.27 6.79 1.26
N VAL A 106 -8.16 6.10 1.04
CA VAL A 106 -7.95 5.27 -0.15
C VAL A 106 -7.93 3.83 0.33
N SER A 107 -8.89 3.04 -0.10
CA SER A 107 -9.01 1.65 0.34
C SER A 107 -9.10 0.72 -0.85
N SER A 108 -8.52 -0.47 -0.70
CA SER A 108 -8.58 -1.52 -1.70
C SER A 108 -8.61 -2.90 -1.06
N PHE A 109 -9.13 -3.86 -1.81
CA PHE A 109 -9.09 -5.28 -1.50
C PHE A 109 -9.04 -6.09 -2.81
N SER A 110 -8.56 -7.33 -2.71
CA SER A 110 -8.44 -8.19 -3.88
C SER A 110 -9.77 -8.68 -4.39
N VAL A 111 -9.91 -8.70 -5.71
CA VAL A 111 -11.09 -9.22 -6.44
C VAL A 111 -10.65 -10.10 -7.60
N GLN A 112 -11.54 -10.93 -8.11
CA GLN A 112 -11.37 -11.59 -9.39
C GLN A 112 -11.87 -10.68 -10.52
N HIS A 113 -11.21 -10.75 -11.68
CA HIS A 113 -11.62 -10.01 -12.87
C HIS A 113 -11.44 -10.90 -14.11
N PRO A 114 -12.45 -10.99 -15.00
CA PRO A 114 -12.39 -11.90 -16.14
C PRO A 114 -11.23 -11.61 -17.11
N ASP A 115 -10.87 -10.34 -17.30
CA ASP A 115 -9.77 -9.94 -18.19
C ASP A 115 -8.39 -10.12 -17.56
N MET A 116 -8.33 -10.45 -16.27
CA MET A 116 -7.07 -10.66 -15.53
C MET A 116 -7.11 -11.96 -14.72
N PRO A 117 -7.30 -13.12 -15.39
CA PRO A 117 -7.20 -14.40 -14.71
C PRO A 117 -5.78 -14.62 -14.15
N PRO A 118 -5.60 -15.50 -13.16
CA PRO A 118 -4.28 -15.89 -12.69
C PRO A 118 -3.43 -16.40 -13.87
N ALA A 119 -2.21 -15.87 -13.99
CA ALA A 119 -1.28 -16.25 -15.06
C ALA A 119 -0.18 -17.17 -14.52
N PRO A 120 0.33 -18.14 -15.31
CA PRO A 120 1.41 -19.03 -14.88
C PRO A 120 2.72 -18.31 -14.50
N SER A 121 2.93 -17.10 -15.04
CA SER A 121 4.14 -16.31 -14.82
C SER A 121 4.22 -15.67 -13.43
N TYR A 122 3.10 -15.56 -12.72
CA TYR A 122 3.03 -14.90 -11.42
C TYR A 122 2.17 -15.72 -10.44
N THR A 123 2.49 -15.63 -9.16
CA THR A 123 1.58 -16.11 -8.13
C THR A 123 0.61 -14.98 -7.78
N ARG A 124 -0.69 -15.19 -7.99
CA ARG A 124 -1.73 -14.25 -7.56
C ARG A 124 -1.71 -14.15 -6.05
N ALA A 125 -1.43 -12.97 -5.54
CA ALA A 125 -1.51 -12.63 -4.13
C ALA A 125 -2.79 -11.85 -3.83
N GLU A 126 -3.14 -11.75 -2.55
CA GLU A 126 -4.39 -11.13 -2.12
C GLU A 126 -4.18 -10.19 -0.94
N HIS A 127 -4.81 -9.02 -0.99
CA HIS A 127 -5.06 -8.19 0.17
C HIS A 127 -6.50 -8.40 0.63
N LYS A 128 -6.72 -8.75 1.90
CA LYS A 128 -8.05 -8.62 2.50
C LYS A 128 -8.45 -7.15 2.58
N PHE A 129 -7.47 -6.29 2.85
CA PHE A 129 -7.57 -4.83 2.72
C PHE A 129 -6.17 -4.22 2.62
N CYS A 130 -6.11 -3.05 1.97
CA CYS A 130 -4.99 -2.14 1.98
C CYS A 130 -5.58 -0.72 2.00
N THR A 131 -5.33 0.04 3.06
CA THR A 131 -6.00 1.32 3.30
C THR A 131 -5.01 2.39 3.70
N TYR A 132 -5.06 3.54 3.03
CA TYR A 132 -4.39 4.75 3.42
C TYR A 132 -5.41 5.74 3.98
N TYR A 133 -5.13 6.27 5.17
CA TYR A 133 -5.78 7.45 5.70
C TYR A 133 -4.80 8.61 5.63
N ILE A 134 -5.19 9.67 4.94
CA ILE A 134 -4.37 10.84 4.64
C ILE A 134 -5.07 12.06 5.22
N GLN A 135 -4.43 12.77 6.12
CA GLN A 135 -4.95 14.01 6.68
C GLN A 135 -3.89 15.11 6.63
N PRO A 136 -4.29 16.39 6.55
CA PRO A 136 -3.35 17.48 6.65
C PRO A 136 -2.66 17.45 8.02
N LEU A 137 -1.36 17.76 8.04
CA LEU A 137 -0.66 17.97 9.30
C LEU A 137 -1.18 19.26 9.94
N LYS A 138 -1.47 19.21 11.26
CA LYS A 138 -2.14 20.32 11.96
C LYS A 138 -1.41 21.65 11.83
N ASP A 139 -0.08 21.62 11.92
CA ASP A 139 0.77 22.80 11.95
C ASP A 139 1.33 23.18 10.57
N ASP A 140 1.19 22.31 9.56
CA ASP A 140 1.58 22.58 8.17
C ASP A 140 0.69 21.79 7.19
N PRO A 141 -0.43 22.38 6.70
CA PRO A 141 -1.38 21.69 5.82
C PRO A 141 -0.81 21.32 4.44
N ARG A 142 0.41 21.79 4.10
CA ARG A 142 1.15 21.36 2.90
C ARG A 142 1.79 20.00 3.07
N LYS A 143 1.73 19.41 4.28
CA LYS A 143 2.20 18.08 4.61
C LYS A 143 1.04 17.19 5.03
N SER A 144 1.21 15.91 4.84
CA SER A 144 0.21 14.90 5.23
C SER A 144 0.71 14.06 6.40
N TYR A 145 -0.18 13.78 7.35
CA TYR A 145 -0.03 12.64 8.24
C TYR A 145 -0.69 11.44 7.57
N LEU A 146 0.10 10.42 7.31
CA LEU A 146 -0.31 9.19 6.63
C LEU A 146 -0.39 8.05 7.63
N ILE A 147 -1.53 7.35 7.65
CA ILE A 147 -1.66 6.02 8.26
C ILE A 147 -1.91 5.03 7.13
N TRP A 148 -1.09 3.98 7.06
CA TRP A 148 -1.23 2.89 6.12
C TRP A 148 -1.44 1.58 6.85
N LEU A 149 -2.55 0.91 6.56
CA LEU A 149 -2.91 -0.39 7.11
C LEU A 149 -3.05 -1.39 5.97
N MET A 150 -2.50 -2.59 6.15
CA MET A 150 -2.67 -3.65 5.16
C MET A 150 -2.63 -5.04 5.79
N GLN A 151 -3.32 -5.96 5.16
CA GLN A 151 -3.20 -7.40 5.36
C GLN A 151 -2.97 -8.04 4.00
N VAL A 152 -1.94 -8.88 3.90
CA VAL A 152 -1.58 -9.55 2.64
C VAL A 152 -1.44 -11.05 2.84
N ASN A 153 -1.86 -11.80 1.82
CA ASN A 153 -1.55 -13.21 1.63
C ASN A 153 -0.80 -13.36 0.30
N PHE A 154 0.47 -13.70 0.37
CA PHE A 154 1.30 -13.89 -0.83
C PHE A 154 1.04 -15.24 -1.52
N HIS A 155 0.27 -16.13 -0.91
CA HIS A 155 0.08 -17.51 -1.34
C HIS A 155 1.40 -18.28 -1.56
N GLY A 156 1.30 -19.59 -1.77
CA GLY A 156 2.44 -20.48 -1.81
C GLY A 156 2.95 -20.84 -0.41
N TRP A 157 3.94 -21.69 -0.35
CA TRP A 157 4.58 -22.08 0.91
C TRP A 157 5.71 -21.11 1.24
N ILE A 158 5.41 -20.07 2.03
CA ILE A 158 6.37 -19.06 2.48
C ILE A 158 6.33 -19.02 4.01
N PRO A 159 7.46 -19.21 4.69
CA PRO A 159 7.53 -19.06 6.14
C PRO A 159 7.07 -17.66 6.59
N GLN A 160 6.33 -17.58 7.71
CA GLN A 160 5.75 -16.31 8.16
C GLN A 160 6.80 -15.22 8.41
N ASN A 161 7.96 -15.57 8.96
CA ASN A 161 9.05 -14.62 9.17
C ASN A 161 9.59 -14.02 7.85
N VAL A 162 9.53 -14.76 6.75
CA VAL A 162 9.90 -14.24 5.41
C VAL A 162 8.81 -13.30 4.89
N VAL A 163 7.54 -13.66 5.08
CA VAL A 163 6.42 -12.75 4.76
C VAL A 163 6.57 -11.43 5.51
N ASP A 164 6.83 -11.49 6.81
CA ASP A 164 6.98 -10.34 7.69
C ASP A 164 8.13 -9.42 7.23
N LEU A 165 9.26 -10.02 6.90
CA LEU A 165 10.43 -9.31 6.39
C LEU A 165 10.14 -8.61 5.06
N VAL A 166 9.55 -9.34 4.09
CA VAL A 166 9.24 -8.80 2.75
C VAL A 166 8.22 -7.68 2.82
N VAL A 167 7.19 -7.82 3.66
CA VAL A 167 6.19 -6.76 3.86
C VAL A 167 6.84 -5.52 4.46
N SER A 168 7.62 -5.68 5.51
CA SER A 168 8.27 -4.56 6.21
C SER A 168 9.22 -3.78 5.28
N ILE A 169 10.07 -4.48 4.53
CA ILE A 169 10.98 -3.87 3.56
C ILE A 169 10.18 -3.16 2.45
N GLY A 170 9.13 -3.81 1.94
CA GLY A 170 8.28 -3.23 0.91
C GLY A 170 7.57 -1.97 1.37
N MET A 171 7.06 -1.94 2.61
CA MET A 171 6.43 -0.77 3.21
C MET A 171 7.42 0.37 3.41
N LEU A 172 8.57 0.12 4.04
CA LEU A 172 9.61 1.15 4.26
C LEU A 172 10.11 1.73 2.93
N ARG A 173 10.36 0.87 1.94
CA ARG A 173 10.76 1.30 0.59
C ARG A 173 9.71 2.21 -0.06
N HIS A 174 8.43 1.84 0.04
CA HIS A 174 7.33 2.65 -0.49
C HIS A 174 7.25 4.03 0.17
N ILE A 175 7.41 4.11 1.50
CA ILE A 175 7.44 5.39 2.22
C ILE A 175 8.64 6.25 1.79
N ASN A 176 9.82 5.66 1.68
CA ASN A 176 11.01 6.36 1.20
C ASN A 176 10.86 6.87 -0.24
N ASP A 177 10.19 6.09 -1.10
CA ASP A 177 9.87 6.49 -2.48
C ASP A 177 8.89 7.67 -2.52
N LEU A 178 7.85 7.66 -1.68
CA LEU A 178 6.91 8.78 -1.54
C LEU A 178 7.60 10.05 -1.05
N ARG A 179 8.50 9.96 -0.07
CA ARG A 179 9.29 11.11 0.42
C ARG A 179 10.24 11.63 -0.65
N SER A 180 10.90 10.74 -1.38
CA SER A 180 11.77 11.12 -2.49
C SER A 180 11.01 11.83 -3.60
N LEU A 181 9.77 11.40 -3.86
CA LEU A 181 8.88 12.05 -4.82
C LEU A 181 8.45 13.44 -4.35
N ALA A 182 8.16 13.61 -3.06
CA ALA A 182 7.76 14.88 -2.46
C ALA A 182 8.87 15.95 -2.51
N ARG A 183 10.14 15.54 -2.56
CA ARG A 183 11.32 16.43 -2.62
C ARG A 183 11.71 16.84 -4.04
N LYS A 184 11.11 16.23 -5.07
CA LYS A 184 11.35 16.64 -6.46
C LYS A 184 10.58 17.92 -6.75
N PRO A 185 11.24 18.96 -7.33
CA PRO A 185 10.60 20.23 -7.68
C PRO A 185 9.51 20.07 -8.74
#